data_6447c6ffa69504fc4f463b54ed238a60
#
_entry.id   6447c6ffa69504fc4f463b54ed238a60
#
_cell.length_a   1.000
_cell.length_b   1.000
_cell.length_c   1.000
_cell.angle_alpha   90.00
_cell.angle_beta   90.00
_cell.angle_gamma   90.00
#
_symmetry.space_group_name_H-M   'P 1'
#
loop_
_entity.id
_entity.type
_entity.pdbx_description
1 polymer ?
#
loop_
_entity_poly.entity_id
_entity_poly.type
_entity_poly.pdbx_seq_one_letter_code
_entity_poly.pdbx_strand_id
1 'polypeptide(L)'
;MITNKLRIGIIDLKINNIFSIFKAMQVANFKCKIIDKKENYKKYDLIILPGVGSFKEAMKKIKKEDIDNKIYEFVEDNSKKLYGICLGMQLLFERSAEFGNTRGLNLLNGTVEKFKKKEVKIVPHMNWNKINFKNVNNSSVLKTFDKKDFYFVHSFYCKIKKK
;
A
#
# COMPACT_ATOMS: atom_id res chain seq x y z
N MET A 1 -2.19 -4.76 25.84
CA MET A 1 -1.22 -5.87 25.65
C MET A 1 -1.64 -6.85 24.52
N ILE A 2 -1.95 -6.35 23.31
CA ILE A 2 -2.34 -7.21 22.16
C ILE A 2 -1.19 -7.35 21.14
N THR A 3 -0.12 -6.58 21.30
CA THR A 3 0.95 -6.42 20.29
C THR A 3 1.91 -7.60 20.13
N ASN A 4 1.88 -8.58 21.01
CA ASN A 4 2.88 -9.66 21.04
C ASN A 4 2.50 -10.93 20.24
N LYS A 5 1.33 -10.97 19.61
CA LYS A 5 0.86 -12.18 18.89
C LYS A 5 0.83 -12.04 17.37
N LEU A 6 0.78 -10.81 16.82
CA LEU A 6 0.69 -10.63 15.37
C LEU A 6 2.03 -10.91 14.69
N ARG A 7 2.02 -11.83 13.74
CA ARG A 7 3.15 -12.13 12.86
C ARG A 7 3.05 -11.22 11.64
N ILE A 8 3.95 -10.24 11.55
CA ILE A 8 3.92 -9.21 10.52
C ILE A 8 5.07 -9.42 9.55
N GLY A 9 4.74 -9.55 8.26
CA GLY A 9 5.70 -9.59 7.16
C GLY A 9 5.73 -8.28 6.38
N ILE A 10 6.91 -7.81 6.01
CA ILE A 10 7.09 -6.64 5.14
C ILE A 10 7.75 -7.13 3.85
N ILE A 11 7.04 -7.07 2.73
CA ILE A 11 7.56 -7.56 1.43
C ILE A 11 8.69 -6.67 0.94
N ASP A 12 9.84 -7.27 0.67
CA ASP A 12 10.98 -6.59 0.08
C ASP A 12 11.04 -6.81 -1.44
N LEU A 13 10.57 -5.82 -2.17
CA LEU A 13 10.65 -5.79 -3.64
C LEU A 13 12.04 -5.34 -4.14
N LYS A 14 13.01 -5.04 -3.26
CA LYS A 14 14.34 -4.49 -3.62
C LYS A 14 14.29 -3.15 -4.40
N ILE A 15 13.17 -2.48 -4.39
CA ILE A 15 12.91 -1.17 -5.04
C ILE A 15 12.24 -0.20 -4.08
N ASN A 16 12.32 -0.43 -2.78
CA ASN A 16 11.59 0.33 -1.78
C ASN A 16 12.48 0.76 -0.61
N ASN A 17 12.01 1.74 0.15
CA ASN A 17 12.64 2.16 1.40
C ASN A 17 12.12 1.32 2.57
N ILE A 18 12.46 0.03 2.55
CA ILE A 18 11.93 -0.96 3.51
C ILE A 18 12.38 -0.68 4.95
N PHE A 19 13.61 -0.17 5.13
CA PHE A 19 14.17 0.06 6.45
C PHE A 19 13.42 1.15 7.23
N SER A 20 12.90 2.18 6.55
CA SER A 20 12.09 3.20 7.21
C SER A 20 10.80 2.61 7.80
N ILE A 21 10.14 1.71 7.07
CA ILE A 21 8.93 1.03 7.55
C ILE A 21 9.27 0.07 8.67
N PHE A 22 10.32 -0.74 8.48
CA PHE A 22 10.80 -1.67 9.49
C PHE A 22 11.12 -0.95 10.81
N LYS A 23 11.83 0.17 10.74
CA LYS A 23 12.16 0.99 11.91
C LYS A 23 10.92 1.60 12.56
N ALA A 24 9.98 2.11 11.78
CA ALA A 24 8.72 2.63 12.30
C ALA A 24 7.93 1.56 13.07
N MET A 25 7.87 0.33 12.53
CA MET A 25 7.23 -0.80 13.21
C MET A 25 7.93 -1.15 14.52
N GLN A 26 9.26 -1.12 14.57
CA GLN A 26 10.02 -1.34 15.79
C GLN A 26 9.75 -0.27 16.86
N VAL A 27 9.74 1.01 16.47
CA VAL A 27 9.42 2.13 17.36
C VAL A 27 8.00 2.00 17.92
N ALA A 28 7.07 1.49 17.13
CA ALA A 28 5.71 1.19 17.56
C ALA A 28 5.58 -0.13 18.36
N ASN A 29 6.69 -0.77 18.71
CA ASN A 29 6.76 -2.05 19.45
C ASN A 29 6.11 -3.23 18.72
N PHE A 30 6.04 -3.21 17.39
CA PHE A 30 5.61 -4.36 16.60
C PHE A 30 6.81 -5.21 16.19
N LYS A 31 6.71 -6.52 16.43
CA LYS A 31 7.65 -7.50 15.87
C LYS A 31 7.28 -7.78 14.41
N CYS A 32 8.18 -7.46 13.49
CA CYS A 32 7.99 -7.72 12.07
C CYS A 32 9.23 -8.34 11.43
N LYS A 33 9.06 -9.01 10.31
CA LYS A 33 10.12 -9.62 9.50
C LYS A 33 10.08 -9.06 8.09
N ILE A 34 11.23 -8.74 7.54
CA ILE A 34 11.38 -8.49 6.10
C ILE A 34 11.30 -9.84 5.39
N ILE A 35 10.40 -9.94 4.41
CA ILE A 35 10.12 -11.18 3.69
C ILE A 35 10.32 -11.00 2.19
N ASP A 36 10.75 -12.04 1.52
CA ASP A 36 10.97 -12.08 0.08
C ASP A 36 10.14 -13.19 -0.58
N LYS A 37 10.43 -13.46 -1.86
CA LYS A 37 9.78 -14.51 -2.65
C LYS A 37 9.95 -15.93 -2.10
N LYS A 38 10.92 -16.19 -1.22
CA LYS A 38 11.17 -17.52 -0.66
C LYS A 38 10.32 -17.82 0.55
N GLU A 39 9.79 -16.77 1.19
CA GLU A 39 8.95 -16.93 2.38
C GLU A 39 7.56 -17.50 2.06
N ASN A 40 7.03 -18.24 3.02
CA ASN A 40 5.62 -18.64 3.02
C ASN A 40 4.78 -17.54 3.67
N TYR A 41 4.02 -16.81 2.85
CA TYR A 41 3.20 -15.69 3.30
C TYR A 41 2.05 -16.11 4.22
N LYS A 42 1.54 -17.34 4.08
CA LYS A 42 0.47 -17.88 4.95
C LYS A 42 0.84 -17.96 6.43
N LYS A 43 2.14 -17.88 6.77
CA LYS A 43 2.61 -17.83 8.17
C LYS A 43 2.32 -16.50 8.87
N TYR A 44 2.01 -15.43 8.12
CA TYR A 44 1.80 -14.09 8.67
C TYR A 44 0.31 -13.81 8.87
N ASP A 45 0.02 -12.90 9.79
CA ASP A 45 -1.34 -12.44 10.08
C ASP A 45 -1.60 -11.08 9.39
N LEU A 46 -0.53 -10.30 9.22
CA LEU A 46 -0.51 -9.05 8.47
C LEU A 46 0.69 -9.04 7.53
N ILE A 47 0.45 -8.67 6.28
CA ILE A 47 1.51 -8.38 5.32
C ILE A 47 1.45 -6.89 4.93
N ILE A 48 2.59 -6.23 4.97
CA ILE A 48 2.78 -4.87 4.48
C ILE A 48 3.44 -4.96 3.11
N LEU A 49 2.80 -4.36 2.12
CA LEU A 49 3.35 -4.16 0.77
C LEU A 49 3.78 -2.69 0.64
N PRO A 50 5.05 -2.37 0.87
CA PRO A 50 5.57 -1.05 0.62
C PRO A 50 5.92 -0.87 -0.86
N GLY A 51 6.11 0.37 -1.29
CA GLY A 51 6.62 0.63 -2.63
C GLY A 51 6.99 2.08 -2.82
N VAL A 52 8.08 2.29 -3.57
CA VAL A 52 8.49 3.58 -4.13
C VAL A 52 8.87 3.38 -5.59
N GLY A 53 8.83 4.44 -6.40
CA GLY A 53 9.18 4.37 -7.81
C GLY A 53 8.00 4.08 -8.73
N SER A 54 8.23 3.36 -9.82
CA SER A 54 7.28 3.17 -10.91
C SER A 54 6.36 1.97 -10.70
N PHE A 55 5.07 2.16 -10.93
CA PHE A 55 4.06 1.11 -10.89
C PHE A 55 4.42 -0.06 -11.84
N LYS A 56 4.83 0.27 -13.06
CA LYS A 56 5.18 -0.72 -14.09
C LYS A 56 6.35 -1.63 -13.66
N GLU A 57 7.41 -1.02 -13.15
CA GLU A 57 8.59 -1.80 -12.71
C GLU A 57 8.29 -2.63 -11.46
N ALA A 58 7.50 -2.10 -10.54
CA ALA A 58 7.06 -2.85 -9.36
C ALA A 58 6.23 -4.08 -9.76
N MET A 59 5.24 -3.93 -10.66
CA MET A 59 4.43 -5.05 -11.13
C MET A 59 5.24 -6.07 -11.93
N LYS A 60 6.19 -5.61 -12.76
CA LYS A 60 7.11 -6.50 -13.47
C LYS A 60 7.91 -7.37 -12.51
N LYS A 61 8.41 -6.78 -11.42
CA LYS A 61 9.15 -7.51 -10.40
C LYS A 61 8.27 -8.49 -9.63
N ILE A 62 7.11 -8.05 -9.20
CA ILE A 62 6.13 -8.89 -8.49
C ILE A 62 5.82 -10.14 -9.30
N LYS A 63 5.52 -9.99 -10.60
CA LYS A 63 5.24 -11.12 -11.50
C LYS A 63 6.44 -12.00 -11.76
N LYS A 64 7.61 -11.39 -12.02
CA LYS A 64 8.85 -12.15 -12.26
C LYS A 64 9.24 -13.05 -11.09
N GLU A 65 8.89 -12.64 -9.87
CA GLU A 65 9.26 -13.33 -8.64
C GLU A 65 8.10 -14.14 -8.03
N ASP A 66 6.96 -14.24 -8.75
CA ASP A 66 5.77 -14.98 -8.32
C ASP A 66 5.19 -14.49 -6.98
N ILE A 67 5.39 -13.20 -6.68
CA ILE A 67 4.91 -12.58 -5.44
C ILE A 67 3.41 -12.33 -5.51
N ASP A 68 2.84 -12.06 -6.69
CA ASP A 68 1.40 -11.89 -6.90
C ASP A 68 0.61 -13.14 -6.49
N ASN A 69 1.01 -14.33 -6.90
CA ASN A 69 0.34 -15.57 -6.50
C ASN A 69 0.40 -15.77 -4.99
N LYS A 70 1.54 -15.49 -4.35
CA LYS A 70 1.65 -15.56 -2.89
C LYS A 70 0.75 -14.55 -2.17
N ILE A 71 0.58 -13.36 -2.75
CA ILE A 71 -0.35 -12.35 -2.23
C ILE A 71 -1.79 -12.83 -2.40
N TYR A 72 -2.17 -13.38 -3.58
CA TYR A 72 -3.52 -13.91 -3.80
C TYR A 72 -3.83 -15.03 -2.81
N GLU A 73 -2.97 -16.03 -2.68
CA GLU A 73 -3.14 -17.09 -1.68
C GLU A 73 -3.22 -16.58 -0.24
N PHE A 74 -2.50 -15.50 0.08
CA PHE A 74 -2.53 -14.90 1.41
C PHE A 74 -3.88 -14.24 1.71
N VAL A 75 -4.47 -13.52 0.74
CA VAL A 75 -5.72 -12.77 0.94
C VAL A 75 -6.98 -13.63 0.80
N GLU A 76 -6.87 -14.88 0.35
CA GLU A 76 -7.99 -15.86 0.37
C GLU A 76 -8.51 -16.11 1.79
N ASP A 77 -7.63 -16.06 2.78
CA ASP A 77 -8.01 -16.16 4.19
C ASP A 77 -8.46 -14.77 4.70
N ASN A 78 -9.77 -14.62 4.91
CA ASN A 78 -10.38 -13.37 5.36
C ASN A 78 -9.87 -12.88 6.73
N SER A 79 -9.25 -13.73 7.54
CA SER A 79 -8.61 -13.34 8.79
C SER A 79 -7.30 -12.59 8.57
N LYS A 80 -6.68 -12.74 7.40
CA LYS A 80 -5.43 -12.09 7.01
C LYS A 80 -5.65 -10.65 6.57
N LYS A 81 -4.62 -9.83 6.78
CA LYS A 81 -4.68 -8.40 6.40
C LYS A 81 -3.50 -8.02 5.52
N LEU A 82 -3.80 -7.44 4.36
CA LEU A 82 -2.80 -6.86 3.47
C LEU A 82 -2.87 -5.34 3.55
N TYR A 83 -1.75 -4.70 3.82
CA TYR A 83 -1.66 -3.25 3.95
C TYR A 83 -0.67 -2.67 2.94
N GLY A 84 -1.18 -1.89 1.98
CA GLY A 84 -0.36 -1.21 0.97
C GLY A 84 0.07 0.18 1.43
N ILE A 85 1.35 0.53 1.26
CA ILE A 85 1.89 1.85 1.59
C ILE A 85 2.38 2.53 0.30
N CYS A 86 1.87 3.74 0.03
CA CYS A 86 2.23 4.56 -1.13
C CYS A 86 2.05 3.78 -2.44
N LEU A 87 3.11 3.54 -3.20
CA LEU A 87 3.06 2.72 -4.40
C LEU A 87 2.47 1.32 -4.12
N GLY A 88 2.81 0.70 -2.98
CA GLY A 88 2.25 -0.58 -2.59
C GLY A 88 0.72 -0.57 -2.49
N MET A 89 0.12 0.54 -2.02
CA MET A 89 -1.33 0.72 -2.06
C MET A 89 -1.85 0.82 -3.50
N GLN A 90 -1.16 1.56 -4.36
CA GLN A 90 -1.55 1.70 -5.77
C GLN A 90 -1.54 0.36 -6.49
N LEU A 91 -0.57 -0.51 -6.21
CA LEU A 91 -0.44 -1.84 -6.82
C LEU A 91 -1.65 -2.76 -6.55
N LEU A 92 -2.43 -2.49 -5.49
CA LEU A 92 -3.63 -3.28 -5.17
C LEU A 92 -4.80 -3.06 -6.16
N PHE A 93 -4.77 -1.95 -6.92
CA PHE A 93 -5.84 -1.59 -7.86
C PHE A 93 -5.76 -2.38 -9.18
N GLU A 94 -6.81 -2.26 -10.01
CA GLU A 94 -6.94 -2.98 -11.27
C GLU A 94 -5.81 -2.64 -12.25
N ARG A 95 -5.45 -1.36 -12.35
CA ARG A 95 -4.45 -0.85 -13.30
C ARG A 95 -3.98 0.55 -12.99
N SER A 96 -2.86 0.93 -13.59
CA SER A 96 -2.31 2.27 -13.54
C SER A 96 -2.11 2.84 -14.95
N ALA A 97 -2.36 4.14 -15.10
CA ALA A 97 -2.05 4.92 -16.31
C ALA A 97 -0.59 5.42 -16.34
N GLU A 98 0.24 5.04 -15.36
CA GLU A 98 1.64 5.43 -15.31
C GLU A 98 2.45 4.71 -16.39
N PHE A 99 3.08 5.49 -17.29
CA PHE A 99 3.83 4.96 -18.44
C PHE A 99 3.06 3.94 -19.30
N GLY A 100 1.77 4.22 -19.55
CA GLY A 100 0.89 3.36 -20.31
C GLY A 100 -0.22 2.73 -19.47
N ASN A 101 -0.70 1.56 -19.88
CA ASN A 101 -1.77 0.85 -19.17
C ASN A 101 -1.20 -0.45 -18.57
N THR A 102 -0.76 -0.38 -17.32
CA THR A 102 -0.18 -1.52 -16.61
C THR A 102 -1.21 -2.13 -15.65
N ARG A 103 -1.46 -3.45 -15.75
CA ARG A 103 -2.33 -4.17 -14.81
C ARG A 103 -1.68 -4.26 -13.43
N GLY A 104 -2.48 -4.03 -12.40
CA GLY A 104 -2.11 -4.23 -10.99
C GLY A 104 -2.52 -5.60 -10.47
N LEU A 105 -2.57 -5.71 -9.13
CA LEU A 105 -2.99 -6.94 -8.43
C LEU A 105 -4.51 -7.14 -8.45
N ASN A 106 -5.29 -6.13 -8.84
CA ASN A 106 -6.75 -6.22 -8.96
C ASN A 106 -7.47 -6.72 -7.68
N LEU A 107 -6.95 -6.36 -6.52
CA LEU A 107 -7.57 -6.66 -5.22
C LEU A 107 -8.56 -5.57 -4.79
N LEU A 108 -8.44 -4.38 -5.37
CA LEU A 108 -9.32 -3.24 -5.14
C LEU A 108 -9.89 -2.72 -6.47
N ASN A 109 -11.19 -2.45 -6.50
CA ASN A 109 -11.86 -1.91 -7.69
C ASN A 109 -11.51 -0.44 -7.91
N GLY A 110 -10.97 -0.13 -9.08
CA GLY A 110 -10.61 1.22 -9.47
C GLY A 110 -9.29 1.29 -10.23
N THR A 111 -8.84 2.50 -10.46
CA THR A 111 -7.65 2.78 -11.29
C THR A 111 -6.72 3.77 -10.62
N VAL A 112 -5.46 3.72 -11.00
CA VAL A 112 -4.46 4.73 -10.61
C VAL A 112 -4.30 5.71 -11.76
N GLU A 113 -4.71 6.95 -11.54
CA GLU A 113 -4.77 7.99 -12.56
C GLU A 113 -3.79 9.14 -12.25
N LYS A 114 -3.30 9.81 -13.29
CA LYS A 114 -2.48 11.01 -13.14
C LYS A 114 -3.37 12.19 -12.75
N PHE A 115 -2.86 13.04 -11.87
CA PHE A 115 -3.52 14.30 -11.58
C PHE A 115 -3.69 15.15 -12.84
N LYS A 116 -4.87 15.73 -13.01
CA LYS A 116 -5.13 16.71 -14.05
C LYS A 116 -4.71 18.10 -13.56
N LYS A 117 -4.18 18.94 -14.45
CA LYS A 117 -3.75 20.32 -14.11
C LYS A 117 -4.83 21.16 -13.44
N LYS A 118 -6.12 20.88 -13.70
CA LYS A 118 -7.25 21.54 -13.06
C LYS A 118 -7.52 21.06 -11.62
N GLU A 119 -6.97 19.93 -11.23
CA GLU A 119 -7.18 19.32 -9.90
C GLU A 119 -6.06 19.72 -8.93
N VAL A 120 -4.84 19.87 -9.43
CA VAL A 120 -3.68 20.29 -8.65
C VAL A 120 -2.84 21.27 -9.46
N LYS A 121 -2.36 22.34 -8.78
CA LYS A 121 -1.55 23.39 -9.41
C LYS A 121 -0.17 22.89 -9.84
N ILE A 122 0.43 22.01 -9.05
CA ILE A 122 1.79 21.49 -9.25
C ILE A 122 1.78 19.96 -9.14
N VAL A 123 2.42 19.29 -10.10
CA VAL A 123 2.63 17.83 -10.10
C VAL A 123 4.13 17.58 -10.15
N PRO A 124 4.70 16.77 -9.25
CA PRO A 124 4.03 15.97 -8.21
C PRO A 124 3.39 16.82 -7.11
N HIS A 125 2.29 16.32 -6.53
CA HIS A 125 1.78 16.83 -5.26
C HIS A 125 2.77 16.46 -4.17
N MET A 126 3.49 17.43 -3.68
CA MET A 126 4.53 17.26 -2.66
C MET A 126 4.33 18.33 -1.59
N ASN A 127 3.65 17.95 -0.51
CA ASN A 127 3.33 18.89 0.58
C ASN A 127 2.78 18.16 1.80
N TRP A 128 2.76 18.88 2.95
CA TRP A 128 1.95 18.55 4.10
C TRP A 128 0.52 19.02 3.88
N ASN A 129 -0.44 18.11 3.94
CA ASN A 129 -1.86 18.43 3.81
C ASN A 129 -2.69 17.69 4.84
N LYS A 130 -3.75 18.38 5.27
CA LYS A 130 -4.77 17.76 6.11
C LYS A 130 -5.57 16.74 5.32
N ILE A 131 -5.80 15.58 5.94
CA ILE A 131 -6.78 14.63 5.40
C ILE A 131 -8.14 14.92 5.99
N ASN A 132 -9.17 14.76 5.16
CA ASN A 132 -10.56 14.91 5.57
C ASN A 132 -11.32 13.63 5.25
N PHE A 133 -11.80 12.96 6.26
CA PHE A 133 -12.65 11.79 6.07
C PHE A 133 -14.09 12.19 5.87
N LYS A 134 -14.71 11.70 4.80
CA LYS A 134 -16.15 11.84 4.56
C LYS A 134 -16.85 10.52 4.91
N ASN A 135 -17.98 10.61 5.62
CA ASN A 135 -18.83 9.45 5.94
C ASN A 135 -18.15 8.34 6.74
N VAL A 136 -17.29 8.70 7.69
CA VAL A 136 -16.65 7.75 8.61
C VAL A 136 -17.46 7.72 9.92
N ASN A 137 -17.80 6.52 10.36
CA ASN A 137 -18.48 6.34 11.66
C ASN A 137 -17.62 6.88 12.80
N ASN A 138 -18.26 7.47 13.81
CA ASN A 138 -17.59 8.08 14.96
C ASN A 138 -16.69 7.12 15.75
N SER A 139 -16.99 5.81 15.71
CA SER A 139 -16.22 4.75 16.35
C SER A 139 -15.04 4.24 15.53
N SER A 140 -14.87 4.73 14.29
CA SER A 140 -13.75 4.29 13.45
C SER A 140 -12.45 4.90 13.94
N VAL A 141 -11.40 4.05 14.03
CA VAL A 141 -10.02 4.48 14.29
C VAL A 141 -9.54 5.51 13.27
N LEU A 142 -10.07 5.48 12.05
CA LEU A 142 -9.74 6.46 11.00
C LEU A 142 -10.10 7.89 11.41
N LYS A 143 -11.11 8.06 12.27
CA LYS A 143 -11.50 9.39 12.73
C LYS A 143 -10.43 10.07 13.57
N THR A 144 -9.57 9.33 14.22
CA THR A 144 -8.43 9.89 14.98
C THR A 144 -7.42 10.61 14.09
N PHE A 145 -7.44 10.32 12.80
CA PHE A 145 -6.59 10.95 11.79
C PHE A 145 -7.28 12.07 11.02
N ASP A 146 -8.59 12.28 11.24
CA ASP A 146 -9.31 13.37 10.58
C ASP A 146 -8.71 14.74 10.92
N LYS A 147 -8.56 15.59 9.92
CA LYS A 147 -7.93 16.91 10.01
C LYS A 147 -6.45 16.90 10.47
N LYS A 148 -5.81 15.74 10.54
CA LYS A 148 -4.37 15.66 10.82
C LYS A 148 -3.56 15.89 9.54
N ASP A 149 -2.36 16.42 9.71
CA ASP A 149 -1.45 16.68 8.61
C ASP A 149 -0.67 15.42 8.25
N PHE A 150 -0.62 15.12 6.96
CA PHE A 150 0.17 14.05 6.37
C PHE A 150 1.05 14.58 5.25
N TYR A 151 2.24 14.01 5.10
CA TYR A 151 3.11 14.33 4.00
C TYR A 151 2.75 13.51 2.77
N PHE A 152 2.50 14.20 1.66
CA PHE A 152 2.18 13.60 0.37
C PHE A 152 3.33 13.82 -0.61
N VAL A 153 3.65 12.80 -1.40
CA VAL A 153 4.60 12.88 -2.51
C VAL A 153 4.17 11.93 -3.61
N HIS A 154 3.36 12.43 -4.55
CA HIS A 154 2.83 11.60 -5.63
C HIS A 154 2.36 12.40 -6.84
N SER A 155 2.44 11.79 -8.04
CA SER A 155 1.92 12.32 -9.30
C SER A 155 0.63 11.61 -9.74
N PHE A 156 0.32 10.48 -9.10
CA PHE A 156 -0.83 9.63 -9.41
C PHE A 156 -1.64 9.37 -8.15
N TYR A 157 -2.94 9.19 -8.31
CA TYR A 157 -3.86 8.92 -7.20
C TYR A 157 -4.77 7.73 -7.51
N CYS A 158 -5.26 7.10 -6.46
CA CYS A 158 -6.19 5.98 -6.57
C CYS A 158 -7.62 6.50 -6.73
N LYS A 159 -8.25 6.15 -7.83
CA LYS A 159 -9.66 6.47 -8.12
C LYS A 159 -10.50 5.23 -7.94
N ILE A 160 -11.23 5.19 -6.83
CA ILE A 160 -12.10 4.07 -6.48
C ILE A 160 -13.34 4.11 -7.40
N LYS A 161 -13.73 2.98 -7.97
CA LYS A 161 -15.03 2.81 -8.59
C LYS A 161 -16.07 2.61 -7.48
N LYS A 162 -17.07 3.46 -7.44
CA LYS A 162 -18.24 3.20 -6.59
C LYS A 162 -18.93 1.92 -7.12
N LYS A 163 -19.28 1.05 -6.20
CA LYS A 163 -20.20 -0.05 -6.52
C LYS A 163 -21.56 0.50 -6.86
#